data_26ff01b9db6230a36797d2d4479815e7
#
_entry.id   26ff01b9db6230a36797d2d4479815e7
#
_cell.length_a   1.000
_cell.length_b   1.000
_cell.length_c   1.000
_cell.angle_alpha   90.00
_cell.angle_beta   90.00
_cell.angle_gamma   90.00
#
_symmetry.space_group_name_H-M   'P 1'
#
loop_
_entity.id
_entity.type
_entity.pdbx_description
1 polymer ?
#
loop_
_entity_poly.entity_id
_entity_poly.type
_entity_poly.pdbx_seq_one_letter_code
_entity_poly.pdbx_strand_id
1 'polypeptide(L)'
;MFKSVVVYYFFHKNIVKRDKYVLLMRCDMKRNLLINTLNNNDLIAMNAVQVFKKRIENLEVINTDGTKINGCIGCTDCWIKTPGICLVNDDFNQIFMDFINSDSIILLTEGNVGFISYKMKNIIDRLLPLAVPYTRISKGTMKHISRFNKSWNIALVYEGSSDKEFINEWMDRFTMNLHSKSLGAYTVDECDKLCNKINSIP
;
A
#
# COMPACT_ATOMS: atom_id res chain seq x y z
N MET A 1 22.24 -21.47 6.88
CA MET A 1 22.59 -20.24 7.64
C MET A 1 21.27 -19.57 8.00
N PHE A 2 20.79 -19.81 9.22
CA PHE A 2 19.45 -19.34 9.66
C PHE A 2 19.52 -17.85 9.96
N LYS A 3 18.79 -17.01 9.19
CA LYS A 3 18.59 -15.59 9.51
C LYS A 3 17.45 -15.47 10.51
N SER A 4 17.77 -14.87 11.64
CA SER A 4 16.92 -14.68 12.81
C SER A 4 15.61 -13.95 12.46
N VAL A 5 14.49 -14.60 12.79
CA VAL A 5 13.17 -13.98 12.79
C VAL A 5 13.07 -13.11 14.03
N VAL A 6 13.03 -11.79 13.86
CA VAL A 6 12.74 -10.86 14.96
C VAL A 6 11.23 -10.78 15.11
N VAL A 7 10.71 -11.50 16.08
CA VAL A 7 9.31 -11.42 16.49
C VAL A 7 9.19 -10.26 17.48
N TYR A 8 8.54 -9.16 17.08
CA TYR A 8 8.19 -8.10 18.02
C TYR A 8 6.95 -8.52 18.80
N TYR A 9 7.15 -9.02 20.03
CA TYR A 9 6.08 -9.15 21.00
C TYR A 9 5.85 -7.80 21.68
N PHE A 10 4.70 -7.19 21.45
CA PHE A 10 4.22 -6.12 22.30
C PHE A 10 3.41 -6.74 23.45
N PHE A 11 4.02 -6.84 24.64
CA PHE A 11 3.28 -7.14 25.85
C PHE A 11 2.58 -5.88 26.35
N HIS A 12 1.28 -5.81 26.19
CA HIS A 12 0.45 -5.00 27.05
C HIS A 12 -0.46 -5.93 27.86
N LYS A 13 -0.29 -5.93 29.18
CA LYS A 13 -1.19 -6.62 30.11
C LYS A 13 -2.58 -6.03 29.92
N ASN A 14 -3.56 -6.86 29.59
CA ASN A 14 -4.98 -6.60 29.34
C ASN A 14 -5.36 -6.40 27.86
N ILE A 15 -5.08 -7.39 27.03
CA ILE A 15 -5.78 -7.53 25.74
C ILE A 15 -6.42 -8.91 25.69
N VAL A 16 -7.74 -8.87 25.63
CA VAL A 16 -8.65 -9.95 25.24
C VAL A 16 -8.03 -10.76 24.11
N LYS A 17 -8.06 -12.09 24.28
CA LYS A 17 -7.70 -13.08 23.27
C LYS A 17 -8.27 -12.67 21.90
N ARG A 18 -7.42 -12.21 21.01
CA ARG A 18 -7.68 -12.15 19.59
C ARG A 18 -6.43 -12.61 18.86
N ASP A 19 -6.67 -13.64 18.11
CA ASP A 19 -5.87 -14.41 17.20
C ASP A 19 -4.49 -13.87 16.82
N LYS A 20 -3.51 -14.76 17.06
CA LYS A 20 -2.11 -14.67 16.66
C LYS A 20 -2.01 -14.20 15.20
N TYR A 21 -1.52 -13.00 14.98
CA TYR A 21 -0.99 -12.64 13.68
C TYR A 21 0.28 -13.47 13.45
N VAL A 22 0.12 -14.57 12.78
CA VAL A 22 1.26 -15.38 12.32
C VAL A 22 1.91 -14.59 11.19
N LEU A 23 3.06 -13.99 11.47
CA LEU A 23 3.98 -13.61 10.42
C LEU A 23 4.41 -14.92 9.76
N LEU A 24 3.77 -15.29 8.66
CA LEU A 24 4.14 -16.46 7.89
C LEU A 24 5.61 -16.35 7.51
N MET A 25 6.35 -17.41 7.77
CA MET A 25 7.75 -17.56 7.37
C MET A 25 7.89 -17.10 5.92
N ARG A 26 8.73 -16.11 5.65
CA ARG A 26 9.07 -15.71 4.31
C ARG A 26 9.63 -16.92 3.58
N CYS A 27 8.87 -17.47 2.66
CA CYS A 27 9.43 -18.09 1.49
C CYS A 27 10.16 -16.95 0.75
N ASP A 28 11.38 -17.18 0.26
CA ASP A 28 12.23 -16.15 -0.39
C ASP A 28 11.62 -15.58 -1.70
N MET A 29 10.35 -15.84 -1.97
CA MET A 29 9.64 -15.37 -3.15
C MET A 29 9.08 -13.96 -2.92
N LYS A 30 9.39 -13.08 -3.84
CA LYS A 30 8.88 -11.71 -3.91
C LYS A 30 7.36 -11.73 -4.00
N ARG A 31 6.68 -10.94 -3.17
CA ARG A 31 5.22 -10.80 -3.17
C ARG A 31 4.84 -9.46 -3.77
N ASN A 32 3.98 -9.52 -4.77
CA ASN A 32 3.46 -8.35 -5.44
C ASN A 32 1.97 -8.20 -5.15
N LEU A 33 1.51 -6.98 -4.92
CA LEU A 33 0.11 -6.66 -4.60
C LEU A 33 -0.41 -5.64 -5.60
N LEU A 34 -1.58 -5.90 -6.17
CA LEU A 34 -2.36 -4.95 -6.93
C LEU A 34 -3.63 -4.61 -6.15
N ILE A 35 -3.81 -3.34 -5.80
CA ILE A 35 -5.04 -2.82 -5.20
C ILE A 35 -5.80 -2.09 -6.30
N ASN A 36 -6.92 -2.65 -6.72
CA ASN A 36 -7.78 -2.10 -7.78
C ASN A 36 -9.01 -1.42 -7.17
N THR A 37 -9.17 -0.12 -7.41
CA THR A 37 -10.33 0.66 -6.98
C THR A 37 -11.27 1.04 -8.12
N LEU A 38 -10.97 0.59 -9.35
CA LEU A 38 -11.86 0.71 -10.50
C LEU A 38 -13.03 -0.27 -10.37
N ASN A 39 -14.10 0.00 -11.12
CA ASN A 39 -15.23 -0.91 -11.18
C ASN A 39 -14.83 -2.25 -11.82
N ASN A 40 -15.27 -3.36 -11.26
CA ASN A 40 -14.97 -4.70 -11.76
C ASN A 40 -15.56 -4.99 -13.16
N ASN A 41 -16.59 -4.26 -13.57
CA ASN A 41 -17.22 -4.38 -14.88
C ASN A 41 -16.58 -3.44 -15.94
N ASP A 42 -15.57 -2.66 -15.56
CA ASP A 42 -14.86 -1.80 -16.48
C ASP A 42 -13.87 -2.62 -17.31
N LEU A 43 -14.02 -2.57 -18.62
CA LEU A 43 -13.15 -3.30 -19.55
C LEU A 43 -11.69 -2.86 -19.47
N ILE A 44 -11.43 -1.59 -19.20
CA ILE A 44 -10.08 -1.04 -19.07
C ILE A 44 -9.43 -1.58 -17.80
N ALA A 45 -10.16 -1.57 -16.69
CA ALA A 45 -9.71 -2.16 -15.42
C ALA A 45 -9.42 -3.66 -15.59
N MET A 46 -10.33 -4.40 -16.22
CA MET A 46 -10.17 -5.83 -16.48
C MET A 46 -8.92 -6.12 -17.31
N ASN A 47 -8.71 -5.36 -18.39
CA ASN A 47 -7.54 -5.51 -19.24
C ASN A 47 -6.24 -5.21 -18.49
N ALA A 48 -6.17 -4.11 -17.74
CA ALA A 48 -5.01 -3.75 -16.95
C ALA A 48 -4.66 -4.84 -15.93
N VAL A 49 -5.66 -5.34 -15.18
CA VAL A 49 -5.49 -6.43 -14.22
C VAL A 49 -4.98 -7.70 -14.91
N GLN A 50 -5.49 -8.04 -16.09
CA GLN A 50 -5.04 -9.22 -16.84
C GLN A 50 -3.59 -9.08 -17.32
N VAL A 51 -3.18 -7.88 -17.77
CA VAL A 51 -1.78 -7.61 -18.15
C VAL A 51 -0.86 -7.86 -16.96
N PHE A 52 -1.20 -7.32 -15.78
CA PHE A 52 -0.41 -7.51 -14.57
C PHE A 52 -0.36 -8.98 -14.14
N LYS A 53 -1.49 -9.69 -14.12
CA LYS A 53 -1.57 -11.12 -13.77
C LYS A 53 -0.73 -12.00 -14.70
N LYS A 54 -0.66 -11.66 -15.97
CA LYS A 54 0.11 -12.43 -16.98
C LYS A 54 1.62 -12.19 -16.87
N ARG A 55 2.06 -11.00 -16.43
CA ARG A 55 3.45 -10.55 -16.53
C ARG A 55 4.18 -10.44 -15.20
N ILE A 56 3.47 -10.42 -14.09
CA ILE A 56 4.06 -10.29 -12.74
C ILE A 56 3.80 -11.59 -11.98
N GLU A 57 4.88 -12.24 -11.58
CA GLU A 57 4.80 -13.45 -10.77
C GLU A 57 4.38 -13.13 -9.34
N ASN A 58 3.70 -14.08 -8.67
CA ASN A 58 3.23 -13.96 -7.28
C ASN A 58 2.45 -12.66 -7.04
N LEU A 59 1.59 -12.29 -7.99
CA LEU A 59 0.73 -11.12 -7.89
C LEU A 59 -0.59 -11.50 -7.20
N GLU A 60 -0.81 -10.92 -6.04
CA GLU A 60 -2.13 -10.90 -5.38
C GLU A 60 -2.93 -9.70 -5.87
N VAL A 61 -4.21 -9.87 -6.15
CA VAL A 61 -5.09 -8.81 -6.64
C VAL A 61 -6.25 -8.62 -5.68
N ILE A 62 -6.37 -7.43 -5.13
CA ILE A 62 -7.51 -7.00 -4.32
C ILE A 62 -8.37 -6.06 -5.15
N ASN A 63 -9.59 -6.50 -5.47
CA ASN A 63 -10.61 -5.64 -6.04
C ASN A 63 -11.45 -5.06 -4.91
N THR A 64 -11.55 -3.74 -4.86
CA THR A 64 -12.26 -3.04 -3.79
C THR A 64 -13.71 -2.71 -4.16
N ASP A 65 -14.14 -3.07 -5.36
CA ASP A 65 -15.53 -2.92 -5.78
C ASP A 65 -16.45 -3.80 -4.90
N GLY A 66 -17.49 -3.21 -4.33
CA GLY A 66 -18.36 -3.85 -3.35
C GLY A 66 -17.80 -3.94 -1.92
N THR A 67 -16.57 -3.54 -1.66
CA THR A 67 -16.01 -3.49 -0.30
C THR A 67 -16.38 -2.20 0.43
N LYS A 68 -16.45 -2.27 1.76
CA LYS A 68 -16.70 -1.11 2.61
C LYS A 68 -15.38 -0.60 3.18
N ILE A 69 -14.87 0.51 2.63
CA ILE A 69 -13.65 1.15 3.09
C ILE A 69 -13.97 2.60 3.44
N ASN A 70 -14.04 2.92 4.74
CA ASN A 70 -14.27 4.27 5.21
C ASN A 70 -12.98 5.10 5.15
N GLY A 71 -13.13 6.42 5.07
CA GLY A 71 -12.01 7.35 5.17
C GLY A 71 -11.37 7.37 6.58
N CYS A 72 -10.15 7.89 6.68
CA CYS A 72 -9.51 8.14 7.96
C CYS A 72 -10.24 9.26 8.70
N ILE A 73 -10.65 9.00 9.95
CA ILE A 73 -11.34 10.00 10.80
C ILE A 73 -10.38 10.83 11.66
N GLY A 74 -9.07 10.63 11.55
CA GLY A 74 -8.06 11.39 12.28
C GLY A 74 -8.02 11.15 13.81
N CYS A 75 -8.54 10.03 14.30
CA CYS A 75 -8.64 9.73 15.73
C CYS A 75 -7.29 9.47 16.41
N THR A 76 -6.21 9.24 15.66
CA THR A 76 -4.86 8.91 16.15
C THR A 76 -4.74 7.63 17.00
N ASP A 77 -5.81 6.87 17.16
CA ASP A 77 -5.84 5.66 17.98
C ASP A 77 -4.86 4.59 17.47
N CYS A 78 -4.62 4.51 16.16
CA CYS A 78 -3.62 3.64 15.55
C CYS A 78 -2.17 3.97 15.97
N TRP A 79 -1.94 5.09 16.63
CA TRP A 79 -0.66 5.47 17.22
C TRP A 79 -0.63 5.26 18.74
N ILE A 80 -1.76 5.47 19.42
CA ILE A 80 -1.82 5.62 20.89
C ILE A 80 -2.48 4.40 21.54
N LYS A 81 -3.72 4.05 21.15
CA LYS A 81 -4.50 2.98 21.81
C LYS A 81 -4.26 1.60 21.19
N THR A 82 -4.14 1.55 19.87
CA THR A 82 -3.93 0.30 19.11
C THR A 82 -2.74 0.45 18.17
N PRO A 83 -1.50 0.59 18.69
CA PRO A 83 -0.34 0.89 17.89
C PRO A 83 -0.16 -0.08 16.72
N GLY A 84 -0.21 0.45 15.48
CA GLY A 84 -0.08 -0.33 14.25
C GLY A 84 -1.39 -0.90 13.69
N ILE A 85 -2.55 -0.64 14.33
CA ILE A 85 -3.86 -1.15 13.90
C ILE A 85 -4.86 -0.01 13.82
N CYS A 86 -5.57 0.13 12.70
CA CYS A 86 -6.69 1.07 12.60
C CYS A 86 -7.91 0.56 13.39
N LEU A 87 -8.52 1.42 14.22
CA LEU A 87 -9.72 1.06 14.99
C LEU A 87 -11.00 0.95 14.16
N VAL A 88 -11.04 1.58 12.99
CA VAL A 88 -12.18 1.45 12.08
C VAL A 88 -12.18 0.03 11.55
N ASN A 89 -13.19 -0.75 11.97
CA ASN A 89 -13.32 -2.15 11.62
C ASN A 89 -14.14 -2.29 10.33
N ASP A 90 -13.44 -2.40 9.23
CA ASP A 90 -13.98 -2.60 7.88
C ASP A 90 -12.97 -3.37 7.02
N ASP A 91 -13.25 -3.51 5.71
CA ASP A 91 -12.44 -4.31 4.79
C ASP A 91 -11.00 -3.79 4.60
N PHE A 92 -10.71 -2.55 5.01
CA PHE A 92 -9.34 -2.00 4.96
C PHE A 92 -8.34 -2.80 5.80
N ASN A 93 -8.77 -3.42 6.89
CA ASN A 93 -7.83 -4.12 7.78
C ASN A 93 -7.14 -5.28 7.06
N GLN A 94 -7.85 -5.99 6.18
CA GLN A 94 -7.25 -7.04 5.35
C GLN A 94 -6.28 -6.43 4.32
N ILE A 95 -6.69 -5.38 3.62
CA ILE A 95 -5.84 -4.68 2.65
C ILE A 95 -4.53 -4.20 3.31
N PHE A 96 -4.62 -3.68 4.53
CA PHE A 96 -3.45 -3.22 5.28
C PHE A 96 -2.48 -4.37 5.60
N MET A 97 -2.99 -5.55 5.95
CA MET A 97 -2.15 -6.72 6.21
C MET A 97 -1.46 -7.21 4.93
N ASP A 98 -2.16 -7.24 3.81
CA ASP A 98 -1.60 -7.65 2.52
C ASP A 98 -0.57 -6.63 2.02
N PHE A 99 -0.82 -5.33 2.25
CA PHE A 99 0.14 -4.26 1.98
C PHE A 99 1.46 -4.47 2.75
N ILE A 100 1.40 -4.71 4.05
CA ILE A 100 2.60 -4.92 4.89
C ILE A 100 3.38 -6.14 4.41
N ASN A 101 2.70 -7.20 4.00
CA ASN A 101 3.32 -8.46 3.61
C ASN A 101 3.87 -8.47 2.18
N SER A 102 3.55 -7.46 1.37
CA SER A 102 4.01 -7.35 -0.03
C SER A 102 5.35 -6.61 -0.13
N ASP A 103 6.07 -6.79 -1.23
CA ASP A 103 7.33 -6.11 -1.52
C ASP A 103 7.16 -5.02 -2.59
N SER A 104 6.29 -5.27 -3.58
CA SER A 104 5.88 -4.28 -4.56
C SER A 104 4.38 -4.11 -4.55
N ILE A 105 3.92 -2.87 -4.69
CA ILE A 105 2.50 -2.51 -4.59
C ILE A 105 2.13 -1.66 -5.79
N ILE A 106 1.07 -2.07 -6.47
CA ILE A 106 0.47 -1.34 -7.59
C ILE A 106 -0.88 -0.81 -7.11
N LEU A 107 -1.05 0.50 -7.19
CA LEU A 107 -2.29 1.19 -6.87
C LEU A 107 -2.99 1.53 -8.18
N LEU A 108 -4.09 0.83 -8.53
CA LEU A 108 -4.87 1.04 -9.74
C LEU A 108 -6.15 1.82 -9.40
N THR A 109 -6.34 2.98 -10.02
CA THR A 109 -7.40 3.93 -9.67
C THR A 109 -7.89 4.75 -10.84
N GLU A 110 -9.04 5.39 -10.68
CA GLU A 110 -9.47 6.48 -11.56
C GLU A 110 -8.65 7.74 -11.28
N GLY A 111 -8.26 8.43 -12.35
CA GLY A 111 -7.83 9.83 -12.31
C GLY A 111 -9.06 10.74 -12.40
N ASN A 112 -9.32 11.51 -11.36
CA ASN A 112 -10.49 12.38 -11.30
C ASN A 112 -10.08 13.79 -10.85
N VAL A 113 -10.53 14.82 -11.57
CA VAL A 113 -10.24 16.24 -11.27
C VAL A 113 -8.72 16.47 -11.04
N GLY A 114 -7.88 15.87 -11.88
CA GLY A 114 -6.43 16.03 -11.82
C GLY A 114 -5.74 15.20 -10.73
N PHE A 115 -6.47 14.36 -9.97
CA PHE A 115 -5.93 13.57 -8.87
C PHE A 115 -6.51 12.15 -8.84
N ILE A 116 -6.12 11.35 -7.85
CA ILE A 116 -6.63 9.99 -7.62
C ILE A 116 -8.06 10.00 -7.07
N SER A 117 -8.79 8.90 -7.29
CA SER A 117 -10.16 8.77 -6.79
C SER A 117 -10.22 8.79 -5.25
N TYR A 118 -11.38 9.18 -4.71
CA TYR A 118 -11.63 9.16 -3.25
C TYR A 118 -11.51 7.74 -2.67
N LYS A 119 -11.86 6.70 -3.44
CA LYS A 119 -11.73 5.31 -3.00
C LYS A 119 -10.27 4.97 -2.70
N MET A 120 -9.37 5.29 -3.62
CA MET A 120 -7.93 5.10 -3.42
C MET A 120 -7.41 6.01 -2.30
N LYS A 121 -7.88 7.25 -2.22
CA LYS A 121 -7.50 8.18 -1.16
C LYS A 121 -7.88 7.67 0.23
N ASN A 122 -9.05 7.06 0.41
CA ASN A 122 -9.46 6.43 1.66
C ASN A 122 -8.47 5.35 2.11
N ILE A 123 -7.98 4.53 1.17
CA ILE A 123 -6.97 3.49 1.47
C ILE A 123 -5.65 4.14 1.92
N ILE A 124 -5.17 5.10 1.15
CA ILE A 124 -3.86 5.75 1.38
C ILE A 124 -3.83 6.50 2.71
N ASP A 125 -4.88 7.25 3.04
CA ASP A 125 -4.94 8.01 4.29
C ASP A 125 -4.99 7.10 5.52
N ARG A 126 -5.42 5.87 5.35
CA ARG A 126 -5.45 4.88 6.44
C ARG A 126 -4.16 4.08 6.58
N LEU A 127 -3.12 4.39 5.83
CA LEU A 127 -1.77 3.82 6.01
C LEU A 127 -0.99 4.45 7.19
N LEU A 128 -1.59 5.39 7.92
CA LEU A 128 -1.00 5.99 9.13
C LEU A 128 -0.40 4.99 10.14
N PRO A 129 -0.96 3.78 10.35
CA PRO A 129 -0.38 2.78 11.24
C PRO A 129 1.03 2.31 10.85
N LEU A 130 1.47 2.53 9.59
CA LEU A 130 2.83 2.24 9.12
C LEU A 130 3.89 3.14 9.79
N ALA A 131 3.47 4.27 10.35
CA ALA A 131 4.34 5.22 11.05
C ALA A 131 4.05 5.23 12.55
N VAL A 132 4.99 5.78 13.33
CA VAL A 132 4.78 6.15 14.73
C VAL A 132 4.57 7.67 14.84
N PRO A 133 3.99 8.19 15.95
CA PRO A 133 3.74 9.61 16.10
C PRO A 133 5.01 10.47 16.16
N TYR A 134 6.15 9.86 16.43
CA TYR A 134 7.43 10.56 16.53
C TYR A 134 7.97 10.93 15.15
N THR A 135 8.59 12.09 15.07
CA THR A 135 9.19 12.62 13.84
C THR A 135 10.70 12.76 14.00
N ARG A 136 11.39 12.76 12.87
CA ARG A 136 12.81 13.09 12.76
C ARG A 136 13.07 13.94 11.52
N ILE A 137 14.13 14.74 11.55
CA ILE A 137 14.64 15.43 10.36
C ILE A 137 15.53 14.46 9.60
N SER A 138 15.22 14.23 8.32
CA SER A 138 16.02 13.41 7.41
C SER A 138 16.12 14.11 6.06
N LYS A 139 17.34 14.38 5.61
CA LYS A 139 17.62 15.09 4.35
C LYS A 139 16.86 16.43 4.22
N GLY A 140 16.86 17.23 5.30
CA GLY A 140 16.18 18.54 5.33
C GLY A 140 14.65 18.49 5.42
N THR A 141 14.04 17.31 5.54
CA THR A 141 12.58 17.13 5.62
C THR A 141 12.20 16.45 6.93
N MET A 142 11.16 16.97 7.60
CA MET A 142 10.58 16.31 8.77
C MET A 142 9.69 15.15 8.34
N LYS A 143 9.92 13.97 8.91
CA LYS A 143 9.19 12.73 8.59
C LYS A 143 8.86 11.96 9.86
N HIS A 144 7.73 11.27 9.84
CA HIS A 144 7.44 10.27 10.85
C HIS A 144 8.44 9.11 10.77
N ILE A 145 8.72 8.50 11.91
CA ILE A 145 9.55 7.30 11.97
C ILE A 145 8.69 6.10 11.51
N SER A 146 9.24 5.26 10.64
CA SER A 146 8.56 4.02 10.24
C SER A 146 8.41 3.07 11.42
N ARG A 147 7.24 2.45 11.54
CA ARG A 147 6.98 1.41 12.54
C ARG A 147 7.64 0.08 12.15
N PHE A 148 7.73 -0.20 10.85
CA PHE A 148 8.27 -1.44 10.31
C PHE A 148 9.64 -1.17 9.70
N ASN A 149 10.59 -2.09 9.93
CA ASN A 149 11.88 -2.07 9.25
C ASN A 149 11.73 -2.67 7.84
N LYS A 150 10.89 -2.04 7.03
CA LYS A 150 10.58 -2.46 5.66
C LYS A 150 10.43 -1.25 4.76
N SER A 151 10.80 -1.42 3.50
CA SER A 151 10.59 -0.48 2.41
C SER A 151 9.82 -1.19 1.29
N TRP A 152 8.85 -0.52 0.72
CA TRP A 152 8.03 -1.03 -0.39
C TRP A 152 8.41 -0.35 -1.70
N ASN A 153 8.22 -1.06 -2.81
CA ASN A 153 8.25 -0.46 -4.14
C ASN A 153 6.81 -0.15 -4.54
N ILE A 154 6.46 1.13 -4.69
CA ILE A 154 5.05 1.53 -4.89
C ILE A 154 4.91 2.24 -6.23
N ALA A 155 3.97 1.79 -7.05
CA ALA A 155 3.55 2.42 -8.30
C ALA A 155 2.09 2.82 -8.24
N LEU A 156 1.74 3.88 -8.98
CA LEU A 156 0.36 4.25 -9.26
C LEU A 156 0.06 4.01 -10.74
N VAL A 157 -1.10 3.43 -11.02
CA VAL A 157 -1.66 3.32 -12.36
C VAL A 157 -3.03 3.98 -12.35
N TYR A 158 -3.28 4.87 -13.30
CA TYR A 158 -4.54 5.58 -13.34
C TYR A 158 -5.16 5.56 -14.73
N GLU A 159 -6.48 5.50 -14.73
CA GLU A 159 -7.33 5.71 -15.89
C GLU A 159 -7.90 7.11 -15.85
N GLY A 160 -8.10 7.73 -17.01
CA GLY A 160 -8.71 9.06 -17.12
C GLY A 160 -7.69 10.19 -17.18
N SER A 161 -8.20 11.42 -17.03
CA SER A 161 -7.41 12.63 -17.17
C SER A 161 -6.85 13.11 -15.83
N SER A 162 -5.54 13.04 -15.69
CA SER A 162 -4.81 13.56 -14.54
C SER A 162 -3.53 14.25 -14.99
N ASP A 163 -3.08 15.22 -14.22
CA ASP A 163 -1.78 15.85 -14.42
C ASP A 163 -0.68 14.87 -14.01
N LYS A 164 -0.01 14.29 -15.00
CA LYS A 164 1.02 13.25 -14.79
C LYS A 164 2.22 13.76 -13.99
N GLU A 165 2.62 15.02 -14.18
CA GLU A 165 3.74 15.61 -13.46
C GLU A 165 3.39 15.78 -11.99
N PHE A 166 2.25 16.38 -11.71
CA PHE A 166 1.74 16.55 -10.34
C PHE A 166 1.57 15.20 -9.61
N ILE A 167 1.00 14.19 -10.29
CA ILE A 167 0.83 12.86 -9.69
C ILE A 167 2.17 12.18 -9.39
N ASN A 168 3.18 12.33 -10.26
CA ASN A 168 4.51 11.79 -9.98
C ASN A 168 5.17 12.49 -8.78
N GLU A 169 5.11 13.82 -8.69
CA GLU A 169 5.62 14.56 -7.53
C GLU A 169 4.91 14.12 -6.24
N TRP A 170 3.59 13.96 -6.31
CA TRP A 170 2.82 13.49 -5.17
C TRP A 170 3.21 12.06 -4.76
N MET A 171 3.39 11.15 -5.73
CA MET A 171 3.85 9.78 -5.48
C MET A 171 5.23 9.75 -4.81
N ASP A 172 6.14 10.60 -5.23
CA ASP A 172 7.47 10.70 -4.64
C ASP A 172 7.39 11.18 -3.18
N ARG A 173 6.56 12.17 -2.88
CA ARG A 173 6.32 12.64 -1.51
C ARG A 173 5.62 11.58 -0.66
N PHE A 174 4.61 10.92 -1.20
CA PHE A 174 3.87 9.85 -0.52
C PHE A 174 4.80 8.70 -0.14
N THR A 175 5.56 8.17 -1.10
CA THR A 175 6.47 7.04 -0.86
C THR A 175 7.63 7.43 0.06
N MET A 176 8.13 8.66 -0.06
CA MET A 176 9.14 9.21 0.84
C MET A 176 8.66 9.24 2.30
N ASN A 177 7.40 9.61 2.54
CA ASN A 177 6.81 9.62 3.89
C ASN A 177 6.61 8.21 4.46
N LEU A 178 6.42 7.21 3.59
CA LEU A 178 6.37 5.80 3.96
C LEU A 178 7.76 5.14 4.05
N HIS A 179 8.85 5.89 3.91
CA HIS A 179 10.21 5.34 3.83
C HIS A 179 10.38 4.30 2.73
N SER A 180 9.68 4.49 1.62
CA SER A 180 9.54 3.55 0.52
C SER A 180 10.07 4.15 -0.79
N LYS A 181 10.07 3.36 -1.87
CA LYS A 181 10.57 3.75 -3.17
C LYS A 181 9.40 3.99 -4.14
N SER A 182 9.35 5.17 -4.75
CA SER A 182 8.44 5.44 -5.86
C SER A 182 8.92 4.71 -7.12
N LEU A 183 8.02 3.97 -7.74
CA LEU A 183 8.19 3.46 -9.09
C LEU A 183 7.61 4.42 -10.14
N GLY A 184 6.91 5.47 -9.70
CA GLY A 184 6.28 6.47 -10.54
C GLY A 184 4.79 6.23 -10.78
N ALA A 185 4.20 7.15 -11.56
CA ALA A 185 2.82 7.08 -11.99
C ALA A 185 2.73 6.79 -13.50
N TYR A 186 1.78 5.94 -13.86
CA TYR A 186 1.55 5.43 -15.21
C TYR A 186 0.08 5.55 -15.58
N THR A 187 -0.20 5.74 -16.86
CA THR A 187 -1.55 5.52 -17.39
C THR A 187 -1.79 4.02 -17.60
N VAL A 188 -3.03 3.61 -17.73
CA VAL A 188 -3.39 2.21 -18.04
C VAL A 188 -2.73 1.67 -19.31
N ASP A 189 -2.45 2.54 -20.29
CA ASP A 189 -1.75 2.17 -21.53
C ASP A 189 -0.24 1.89 -21.30
N GLU A 190 0.29 2.28 -20.17
CA GLU A 190 1.71 2.10 -19.82
C GLU A 190 1.94 0.90 -18.89
N CYS A 191 0.95 0.03 -18.67
CA CYS A 191 1.07 -1.16 -17.79
C CYS A 191 2.28 -2.01 -18.12
N ASP A 192 2.60 -2.20 -19.41
CA ASP A 192 3.75 -2.99 -19.84
C ASP A 192 5.09 -2.40 -19.36
N LYS A 193 5.24 -1.08 -19.38
CA LYS A 193 6.44 -0.40 -18.88
C LYS A 193 6.62 -0.66 -17.39
N LEU A 194 5.52 -0.58 -16.63
CA LEU A 194 5.54 -0.85 -15.19
C LEU A 194 5.89 -2.31 -14.89
N CYS A 195 5.31 -3.27 -15.64
CA CYS A 195 5.66 -4.69 -15.48
C CYS A 195 7.17 -4.93 -15.67
N ASN A 196 7.77 -4.36 -16.71
CA ASN A 196 9.21 -4.48 -16.95
C ASN A 196 10.02 -3.90 -15.78
N LYS A 197 9.58 -2.75 -15.23
CA LYS A 197 10.26 -2.11 -14.09
C LYS A 197 10.15 -2.95 -12.82
N ILE A 198 9.00 -3.54 -12.52
CA ILE A 198 8.80 -4.40 -11.35
C ILE A 198 9.65 -5.67 -11.47
N ASN A 199 9.67 -6.29 -12.64
CA ASN A 199 10.44 -7.52 -12.88
C ASN A 199 11.96 -7.29 -12.85
N SER A 200 12.43 -6.07 -13.10
CA SER A 200 13.85 -5.70 -13.01
C SER A 200 14.33 -5.41 -11.57
N ILE A 201 13.43 -5.34 -10.60
CA ILE A 201 13.82 -5.15 -9.19
C ILE A 201 14.39 -6.48 -8.67
N PRO A 202 15.58 -6.49 -8.08
CA PRO A 202 16.21 -7.69 -7.55
C PRO A 202 15.46 -8.32 -6.37
#